data_47b6cca7a52ef5575d9f3cd185b9a9cf
#
_entry.id   47b6cca7a52ef5575d9f3cd185b9a9cf
#
_cell.length_a   1.000
_cell.length_b   1.000
_cell.length_c   1.000
_cell.angle_alpha   90.00
_cell.angle_beta   90.00
_cell.angle_gamma   90.00
#
_symmetry.space_group_name_H-M   'P 1'
#
loop_
_entity.id
_entity.type
_entity.pdbx_description
1 polymer ?
#
loop_
_entity_poly.entity_id
_entity_poly.type
_entity_poly.pdbx_seq_one_letter_code
_entity_poly.pdbx_strand_id
1 'polypeptide(L)'
;CIRDRYQAVVALDGSGDYTSVQDAVNAAPDNRQEPWLIFLKNGSYREQVIIPATKTYIHLIGQDKNKTIIHHCLNVGGKPEEGTEPAKAAYWKHSVHNPSSEVHKLEGSVVYVKGDHFYTENISYLNDWGADSQNGPQALAMSSQADCTAYSNCIFRSFQDTWMTSRTDSHRLYAKDCWIEGAVDYFYGSGDALLENCTLYNVRSGSVIVAPSHKNVRFGYVFRNCIVDGNAAAADGKQKLGRPWHNSPRAVYIHTTMRI
;
A
#
# COMPACT_ATOMS: atom_id res chain seq x y z
N CYS A 1 -28.33 2.07 11.22
CA CYS A 1 -27.84 0.76 10.80
C CYS A 1 -26.57 0.94 9.94
N ILE A 2 -25.61 0.01 9.99
CA ILE A 2 -24.40 0.07 9.12
C ILE A 2 -24.82 0.08 7.65
N ARG A 3 -25.79 -0.74 7.27
CA ARG A 3 -26.30 -0.85 5.89
C ARG A 3 -26.87 0.44 5.30
N ASP A 4 -27.35 1.34 6.12
CA ASP A 4 -27.94 2.62 5.63
C ASP A 4 -26.87 3.65 5.21
N ARG A 5 -25.62 3.37 5.58
CA ARG A 5 -24.48 4.30 5.40
C ARG A 5 -23.52 3.86 4.29
N TYR A 6 -23.47 2.57 3.97
CA TYR A 6 -22.51 1.99 3.03
C TYR A 6 -23.23 1.30 1.86
N GLN A 7 -22.66 1.39 0.67
CA GLN A 7 -23.20 0.75 -0.54
C GLN A 7 -22.90 -0.76 -0.58
N ALA A 8 -21.86 -1.19 0.13
CA ALA A 8 -21.50 -2.60 0.25
C ALA A 8 -20.90 -2.88 1.64
N VAL A 9 -21.19 -4.05 2.17
CA VAL A 9 -20.61 -4.57 3.41
C VAL A 9 -19.92 -5.90 3.11
N VAL A 10 -18.62 -5.97 3.44
CA VAL A 10 -17.81 -7.19 3.30
C VAL A 10 -17.65 -7.85 4.66
N ALA A 11 -17.94 -9.16 4.76
CA ALA A 11 -17.79 -9.94 5.98
C ALA A 11 -17.49 -11.39 5.66
N LEU A 12 -16.40 -11.96 6.18
CA LEU A 12 -15.98 -13.34 5.94
C LEU A 12 -16.99 -14.37 6.45
N ASP A 13 -17.77 -14.03 7.47
CA ASP A 13 -18.80 -14.89 8.06
C ASP A 13 -20.12 -14.93 7.27
N GLY A 14 -20.19 -14.27 6.12
CA GLY A 14 -21.38 -14.18 5.27
C GLY A 14 -22.46 -13.22 5.79
N SER A 15 -22.21 -12.47 6.86
CA SER A 15 -23.15 -11.48 7.41
C SER A 15 -23.14 -10.13 6.68
N GLY A 16 -22.32 -9.99 5.61
CA GLY A 16 -22.28 -8.87 4.70
C GLY A 16 -23.01 -9.14 3.39
N ASP A 17 -22.82 -8.26 2.44
CA ASP A 17 -23.30 -8.42 1.06
C ASP A 17 -22.28 -9.25 0.23
N TYR A 18 -21.01 -9.22 0.63
CA TYR A 18 -19.89 -9.92 0.01
C TYR A 18 -19.01 -10.57 1.07
N THR A 19 -18.32 -11.65 0.70
CA THR A 19 -17.27 -12.29 1.51
C THR A 19 -15.86 -11.94 1.04
N SER A 20 -15.72 -11.30 -0.13
CA SER A 20 -14.48 -10.87 -0.76
C SER A 20 -14.49 -9.35 -0.96
N VAL A 21 -13.35 -8.70 -0.70
CA VAL A 21 -13.17 -7.27 -0.97
C VAL A 21 -13.15 -7.00 -2.47
N GLN A 22 -12.52 -7.89 -3.25
CA GLN A 22 -12.48 -7.75 -4.70
C GLN A 22 -13.87 -7.79 -5.33
N ASP A 23 -14.76 -8.67 -4.85
CA ASP A 23 -16.13 -8.75 -5.38
C ASP A 23 -16.92 -7.47 -5.07
N ALA A 24 -16.76 -6.90 -3.89
CA ALA A 24 -17.38 -5.63 -3.54
C ALA A 24 -16.86 -4.46 -4.41
N VAL A 25 -15.55 -4.45 -4.72
CA VAL A 25 -14.98 -3.48 -5.67
C VAL A 25 -15.52 -3.68 -7.07
N ASN A 26 -15.62 -4.92 -7.55
CA ASN A 26 -16.15 -5.23 -8.88
C ASN A 26 -17.62 -4.81 -9.04
N ALA A 27 -18.41 -4.91 -7.99
CA ALA A 27 -19.81 -4.51 -7.97
C ALA A 27 -20.04 -2.99 -8.01
N ALA A 28 -19.04 -2.19 -7.67
CA ALA A 28 -19.13 -0.74 -7.78
C ALA A 28 -19.36 -0.30 -9.24
N PRO A 29 -20.23 0.68 -9.52
CA PRO A 29 -20.36 1.24 -10.86
C PRO A 29 -19.06 1.89 -11.35
N ASP A 30 -18.82 1.83 -12.65
CA ASP A 30 -17.66 2.47 -13.29
C ASP A 30 -17.81 4.00 -13.40
N ASN A 31 -16.67 4.69 -13.41
CA ASN A 31 -16.53 6.12 -13.70
C ASN A 31 -17.41 7.02 -12.79
N ARG A 32 -17.48 6.68 -11.53
CA ARG A 32 -18.22 7.46 -10.53
C ARG A 32 -17.61 8.84 -10.34
N GLN A 33 -18.46 9.77 -9.91
CA GLN A 33 -18.07 11.13 -9.52
C GLN A 33 -18.30 11.38 -8.01
N GLU A 34 -18.77 10.36 -7.29
CA GLU A 34 -19.07 10.40 -5.86
C GLU A 34 -18.61 9.11 -5.18
N PRO A 35 -18.29 9.15 -3.89
CA PRO A 35 -17.81 7.98 -3.13
C PRO A 35 -18.74 6.78 -3.22
N TRP A 36 -18.13 5.60 -3.43
CA TRP A 36 -18.74 4.31 -3.23
C TRP A 36 -18.13 3.68 -1.98
N LEU A 37 -18.88 3.69 -0.88
CA LEU A 37 -18.40 3.30 0.42
C LEU A 37 -18.56 1.79 0.59
N ILE A 38 -17.44 1.10 0.79
CA ILE A 38 -17.38 -0.35 1.07
C ILE A 38 -16.90 -0.51 2.51
N PHE A 39 -17.76 -1.04 3.38
CA PHE A 39 -17.41 -1.32 4.76
C PHE A 39 -16.90 -2.75 4.94
N LEU A 40 -15.73 -2.90 5.54
CA LEU A 40 -15.12 -4.19 5.84
C LEU A 40 -15.27 -4.48 7.34
N LYS A 41 -16.00 -5.53 7.70
CA LYS A 41 -16.01 -6.03 9.07
C LYS A 41 -14.65 -6.59 9.45
N ASN A 42 -14.38 -6.71 10.76
CA ASN A 42 -13.18 -7.36 11.24
C ASN A 42 -13.02 -8.76 10.62
N GLY A 43 -11.84 -9.03 10.10
CA GLY A 43 -11.51 -10.27 9.41
C GLY A 43 -10.13 -10.21 8.76
N SER A 44 -9.56 -11.37 8.49
CA SER A 44 -8.29 -11.53 7.79
C SER A 44 -8.58 -11.96 6.34
N TYR A 45 -8.66 -10.97 5.46
CA TYR A 45 -9.00 -11.12 4.04
C TYR A 45 -7.75 -11.48 3.24
N ARG A 46 -7.56 -12.77 2.96
CA ARG A 46 -6.40 -13.25 2.19
C ARG A 46 -6.69 -13.17 0.71
N GLU A 47 -6.52 -12.00 0.15
CA GLU A 47 -6.76 -11.74 -1.28
C GLU A 47 -5.84 -10.65 -1.84
N GLN A 48 -5.61 -10.67 -3.14
CA GLN A 48 -5.08 -9.52 -3.86
C GLN A 48 -6.25 -8.67 -4.33
N VAL A 49 -6.20 -7.37 -4.03
CA VAL A 49 -7.26 -6.44 -4.42
C VAL A 49 -6.75 -5.50 -5.51
N ILE A 50 -7.42 -5.51 -6.66
CA ILE A 50 -7.13 -4.64 -7.80
C ILE A 50 -8.28 -3.67 -7.99
N ILE A 51 -7.98 -2.37 -7.96
CA ILE A 51 -8.94 -1.30 -8.23
C ILE A 51 -8.62 -0.73 -9.62
N PRO A 52 -9.35 -1.14 -10.68
CA PRO A 52 -9.12 -0.69 -12.05
C PRO A 52 -9.32 0.82 -12.21
N ALA A 53 -8.76 1.40 -13.26
CA ALA A 53 -8.88 2.83 -13.54
C ALA A 53 -10.34 3.31 -13.72
N THR A 54 -11.25 2.42 -14.15
CA THR A 54 -12.68 2.73 -14.25
C THR A 54 -13.40 2.78 -12.89
N LYS A 55 -12.81 2.20 -11.83
CA LYS A 55 -13.38 2.18 -10.48
C LYS A 55 -12.92 3.41 -9.67
N THR A 56 -13.36 4.58 -10.13
CA THR A 56 -13.08 5.85 -9.43
C THR A 56 -13.92 6.00 -8.16
N TYR A 57 -13.42 6.77 -7.18
CA TYR A 57 -14.11 7.07 -5.93
C TYR A 57 -14.43 5.83 -5.07
N ILE A 58 -13.62 4.77 -5.13
CA ILE A 58 -13.74 3.65 -4.20
C ILE A 58 -13.22 4.05 -2.83
N HIS A 59 -14.06 3.90 -1.81
CA HIS A 59 -13.71 4.14 -0.41
C HIS A 59 -13.81 2.85 0.39
N LEU A 60 -12.68 2.32 0.88
CA LEU A 60 -12.61 1.14 1.73
C LEU A 60 -12.55 1.55 3.21
N ILE A 61 -13.52 1.18 3.99
CA ILE A 61 -13.65 1.58 5.40
C ILE A 61 -13.60 0.33 6.29
N GLY A 62 -12.50 0.14 7.01
CA GLY A 62 -12.36 -0.95 7.97
C GLY A 62 -13.05 -0.67 9.29
N GLN A 63 -13.51 -1.72 9.95
CA GLN A 63 -14.12 -1.61 11.26
C GLN A 63 -13.08 -1.26 12.35
N ASP A 64 -11.90 -1.89 12.30
CA ASP A 64 -10.79 -1.68 13.25
C ASP A 64 -9.48 -2.07 12.55
N LYS A 65 -8.53 -1.13 12.44
CA LYS A 65 -7.27 -1.36 11.73
C LYS A 65 -6.45 -2.56 12.24
N ASN A 66 -6.60 -2.94 13.50
CA ASN A 66 -5.86 -4.06 14.07
C ASN A 66 -6.54 -5.41 13.82
N LYS A 67 -7.76 -5.41 13.30
CA LYS A 67 -8.59 -6.61 13.08
C LYS A 67 -9.16 -6.71 11.67
N THR A 68 -9.12 -5.64 10.89
CA THR A 68 -9.51 -5.63 9.48
C THR A 68 -8.24 -5.66 8.65
N ILE A 69 -7.86 -6.83 8.17
CA ILE A 69 -6.57 -7.07 7.54
C ILE A 69 -6.77 -7.58 6.12
N ILE A 70 -6.23 -6.88 5.12
CA ILE A 70 -6.11 -7.38 3.74
C ILE A 70 -4.65 -7.81 3.56
N HIS A 71 -4.44 -9.09 3.25
CA HIS A 71 -3.10 -9.63 3.14
C HIS A 71 -2.97 -10.69 2.04
N HIS A 72 -1.76 -10.85 1.56
CA HIS A 72 -1.38 -11.93 0.67
C HIS A 72 0.14 -12.12 0.67
N CYS A 73 0.61 -13.31 0.29
CA CYS A 73 2.03 -13.60 0.14
C CYS A 73 2.44 -13.44 -1.33
N LEU A 74 2.91 -12.26 -1.72
CA LEU A 74 3.26 -11.89 -3.10
C LEU A 74 4.65 -11.26 -3.15
N ASN A 75 5.37 -11.48 -4.27
CA ASN A 75 6.63 -10.77 -4.51
C ASN A 75 6.83 -10.49 -6.01
N VAL A 76 7.70 -9.53 -6.31
CA VAL A 76 8.02 -9.13 -7.68
C VAL A 76 9.01 -10.10 -8.30
N GLY A 77 8.58 -10.87 -9.31
CA GLY A 77 9.42 -11.79 -10.06
C GLY A 77 9.82 -13.07 -9.32
N GLY A 78 9.22 -13.38 -8.19
CA GLY A 78 9.39 -14.64 -7.50
C GLY A 78 8.61 -15.78 -8.16
N LYS A 79 9.07 -17.02 -7.95
CA LYS A 79 8.24 -18.19 -8.24
C LYS A 79 7.22 -18.35 -7.13
N PRO A 80 5.96 -18.73 -7.41
CA PRO A 80 5.03 -19.12 -6.36
C PRO A 80 5.64 -20.29 -5.60
N GLU A 81 5.56 -20.27 -4.27
CA GLU A 81 5.94 -21.41 -3.45
C GLU A 81 5.08 -22.63 -3.81
N GLU A 82 5.66 -23.85 -3.77
CA GLU A 82 4.92 -25.09 -3.91
C GLU A 82 3.75 -25.11 -2.91
N GLY A 83 2.53 -25.40 -3.41
CA GLY A 83 1.31 -25.41 -2.59
C GLY A 83 0.49 -24.11 -2.60
N THR A 84 0.90 -23.11 -3.38
CA THR A 84 0.08 -21.90 -3.55
C THR A 84 -1.10 -22.16 -4.51
N GLU A 85 -2.25 -21.55 -4.19
CA GLU A 85 -3.53 -21.81 -4.86
C GLU A 85 -3.54 -21.63 -6.39
N PRO A 86 -4.46 -22.29 -7.13
CA PRO A 86 -4.53 -22.25 -8.60
C PRO A 86 -4.59 -20.84 -9.20
N ALA A 87 -5.22 -19.89 -8.50
CA ALA A 87 -5.28 -18.49 -8.94
C ALA A 87 -3.90 -17.83 -8.97
N LYS A 88 -3.01 -18.17 -8.03
CA LYS A 88 -1.61 -17.75 -8.02
C LYS A 88 -0.82 -18.33 -9.18
N ALA A 89 -1.01 -19.62 -9.48
CA ALA A 89 -0.30 -20.28 -10.57
C ALA A 89 -0.68 -19.71 -11.95
N ALA A 90 -1.96 -19.34 -12.16
CA ALA A 90 -2.43 -18.67 -13.37
C ALA A 90 -1.86 -17.25 -13.47
N TYR A 91 -1.85 -16.52 -12.37
CA TYR A 91 -1.31 -15.17 -12.26
C TYR A 91 0.21 -15.14 -12.59
N TRP A 92 0.99 -16.03 -12.00
CA TRP A 92 2.43 -16.13 -12.24
C TRP A 92 2.79 -16.59 -13.66
N LYS A 93 1.94 -17.35 -14.32
CA LYS A 93 2.15 -17.72 -15.73
C LYS A 93 2.13 -16.51 -16.67
N HIS A 94 1.41 -15.46 -16.33
CA HIS A 94 1.41 -14.23 -17.10
C HIS A 94 2.60 -13.32 -16.77
N SER A 95 3.09 -13.34 -15.54
CA SER A 95 4.16 -12.49 -15.05
C SER A 95 5.53 -12.84 -15.62
N VAL A 96 5.85 -14.11 -15.64
CA VAL A 96 7.19 -14.61 -16.03
C VAL A 96 7.53 -14.26 -17.49
N HIS A 97 6.53 -13.91 -18.29
CA HIS A 97 6.71 -13.66 -19.72
C HIS A 97 6.61 -12.18 -20.13
N ASN A 98 6.27 -11.29 -19.21
CA ASN A 98 6.19 -9.86 -19.52
C ASN A 98 6.93 -9.01 -18.48
N PRO A 99 8.23 -8.74 -18.67
CA PRO A 99 9.05 -7.98 -17.76
C PRO A 99 8.72 -6.49 -17.74
N SER A 100 7.57 -6.05 -18.27
CA SER A 100 7.17 -4.66 -18.10
C SER A 100 7.08 -4.36 -16.60
N SER A 101 7.71 -3.29 -16.20
CA SER A 101 7.79 -2.91 -14.79
C SER A 101 6.41 -2.69 -14.13
N GLU A 102 5.36 -2.47 -14.91
CA GLU A 102 3.98 -2.32 -14.42
C GLU A 102 3.38 -3.67 -14.00
N VAL A 103 3.57 -4.69 -14.81
CA VAL A 103 3.11 -6.05 -14.52
C VAL A 103 3.80 -6.59 -13.25
N HIS A 104 5.11 -6.40 -13.12
CA HIS A 104 5.83 -6.79 -11.90
C HIS A 104 5.29 -6.14 -10.63
N LYS A 105 4.94 -4.85 -10.70
CA LYS A 105 4.42 -4.14 -9.51
C LYS A 105 3.01 -4.56 -9.17
N LEU A 106 2.17 -4.82 -10.16
CA LEU A 106 0.84 -5.42 -9.94
C LEU A 106 0.97 -6.77 -9.24
N GLU A 107 1.84 -7.63 -9.72
CA GLU A 107 2.04 -8.98 -9.20
C GLU A 107 2.55 -9.00 -7.76
N GLY A 108 3.50 -8.14 -7.45
CA GLY A 108 4.07 -8.02 -6.11
C GLY A 108 3.22 -7.24 -5.12
N SER A 109 2.05 -6.72 -5.51
CA SER A 109 1.23 -5.84 -4.67
C SER A 109 0.00 -6.56 -4.12
N VAL A 110 -0.21 -6.47 -2.81
CA VAL A 110 -1.45 -6.96 -2.18
C VAL A 110 -2.64 -6.11 -2.63
N VAL A 111 -2.48 -4.79 -2.62
CA VAL A 111 -3.50 -3.88 -3.18
C VAL A 111 -2.87 -3.02 -4.28
N TYR A 112 -3.51 -2.99 -5.43
CA TYR A 112 -3.09 -2.20 -6.59
C TYR A 112 -4.21 -1.26 -7.02
N VAL A 113 -3.96 0.05 -6.92
CA VAL A 113 -4.96 1.10 -7.14
C VAL A 113 -4.64 1.86 -8.42
N LYS A 114 -5.57 1.86 -9.39
CA LYS A 114 -5.55 2.71 -10.59
C LYS A 114 -6.76 3.66 -10.68
N GLY A 115 -7.77 3.44 -9.87
CA GLY A 115 -8.96 4.32 -9.82
C GLY A 115 -8.68 5.58 -9.03
N ASP A 116 -8.84 6.75 -9.67
CA ASP A 116 -8.66 8.05 -9.03
C ASP A 116 -9.66 8.27 -7.89
N HIS A 117 -9.29 9.16 -6.96
CA HIS A 117 -10.07 9.50 -5.78
C HIS A 117 -10.31 8.29 -4.84
N PHE A 118 -9.32 7.39 -4.77
CA PHE A 118 -9.35 6.28 -3.83
C PHE A 118 -9.16 6.79 -2.39
N TYR A 119 -9.98 6.27 -1.48
CA TYR A 119 -9.85 6.52 -0.05
C TYR A 119 -9.88 5.21 0.74
N THR A 120 -9.10 5.15 1.82
CA THR A 120 -9.19 4.04 2.75
C THR A 120 -8.90 4.47 4.18
N GLU A 121 -9.59 3.86 5.14
CA GLU A 121 -9.35 4.07 6.55
C GLU A 121 -9.53 2.80 7.39
N ASN A 122 -8.84 2.74 8.53
CA ASN A 122 -8.96 1.71 9.55
C ASN A 122 -8.69 0.28 9.04
N ILE A 123 -7.75 0.12 8.09
CA ILE A 123 -7.38 -1.18 7.50
C ILE A 123 -5.87 -1.40 7.64
N SER A 124 -5.47 -2.65 7.90
CA SER A 124 -4.10 -3.13 7.75
C SER A 124 -3.91 -3.79 6.39
N TYR A 125 -2.86 -3.38 5.69
CA TYR A 125 -2.38 -3.94 4.43
C TYR A 125 -1.05 -4.64 4.67
N LEU A 126 -1.02 -5.95 4.51
CA LEU A 126 0.14 -6.77 4.85
C LEU A 126 0.57 -7.62 3.67
N ASN A 127 1.83 -7.48 3.24
CA ASN A 127 2.42 -8.46 2.37
C ASN A 127 3.20 -9.47 3.21
N ASP A 128 2.64 -10.67 3.36
CA ASP A 128 3.19 -11.74 4.19
C ASP A 128 4.60 -12.14 3.75
N TRP A 129 4.89 -12.12 2.44
CA TRP A 129 6.23 -12.44 1.94
C TRP A 129 7.30 -11.55 2.58
N GLY A 130 7.14 -10.23 2.47
CA GLY A 130 8.12 -9.30 3.02
C GLY A 130 8.16 -9.31 4.54
N ALA A 131 7.00 -9.36 5.19
CA ALA A 131 6.88 -9.37 6.64
C ALA A 131 7.50 -10.62 7.27
N ASP A 132 7.34 -11.79 6.66
CA ASP A 132 7.83 -13.06 7.20
C ASP A 132 9.28 -13.35 6.77
N SER A 133 9.63 -13.14 5.50
CA SER A 133 10.96 -13.45 4.99
C SER A 133 12.04 -12.49 5.48
N GLN A 134 11.68 -11.25 5.76
CA GLN A 134 12.61 -10.15 6.10
C GLN A 134 13.76 -10.05 5.09
N ASN A 135 13.45 -10.28 3.80
CA ASN A 135 14.40 -10.32 2.69
C ASN A 135 13.72 -9.86 1.38
N GLY A 136 14.50 -9.65 0.29
CA GLY A 136 13.98 -9.48 -1.06
C GLY A 136 13.47 -10.80 -1.67
N PRO A 137 12.84 -10.75 -2.84
CA PRO A 137 12.62 -9.58 -3.68
C PRO A 137 11.54 -8.63 -3.14
N GLN A 138 11.29 -7.54 -3.91
CA GLN A 138 10.28 -6.54 -3.58
C GLN A 138 8.90 -7.19 -3.37
N ALA A 139 8.20 -6.73 -2.35
CA ALA A 139 6.90 -7.26 -1.94
C ALA A 139 6.05 -6.12 -1.38
N LEU A 140 5.09 -5.64 -2.18
CA LEU A 140 4.34 -4.45 -1.85
C LEU A 140 3.07 -4.77 -1.04
N ALA A 141 2.85 -4.05 0.03
CA ALA A 141 1.55 -4.01 0.68
C ALA A 141 0.57 -3.17 -0.16
N MET A 142 1.06 -2.06 -0.75
CA MET A 142 0.24 -1.12 -1.51
C MET A 142 1.00 -0.59 -2.74
N SER A 143 0.29 -0.47 -3.88
CA SER A 143 0.72 0.29 -5.05
C SER A 143 -0.36 1.29 -5.45
N SER A 144 -0.07 2.59 -5.31
CA SER A 144 -1.02 3.70 -5.54
C SER A 144 -0.74 4.36 -6.87
N GLN A 145 -1.29 3.81 -7.97
CA GLN A 145 -1.06 4.29 -9.33
C GLN A 145 -2.19 5.21 -9.84
N ALA A 146 -2.75 6.02 -8.93
CA ALA A 146 -3.90 6.89 -9.19
C ALA A 146 -3.69 8.29 -8.61
N ASP A 147 -4.41 9.28 -9.12
CA ASP A 147 -4.40 10.63 -8.56
C ASP A 147 -5.43 10.80 -7.43
N CYS A 148 -5.17 11.75 -6.53
CA CYS A 148 -6.04 12.09 -5.40
C CYS A 148 -6.33 10.88 -4.49
N THR A 149 -5.31 10.08 -4.17
CA THR A 149 -5.47 8.97 -3.22
C THR A 149 -5.28 9.43 -1.79
N ALA A 150 -6.09 8.92 -0.86
CA ALA A 150 -5.99 9.28 0.54
C ALA A 150 -6.13 8.08 1.49
N TYR A 151 -5.35 8.10 2.57
CA TYR A 151 -5.19 7.00 3.51
C TYR A 151 -5.24 7.55 4.95
N SER A 152 -6.12 7.02 5.78
CA SER A 152 -6.31 7.47 7.15
C SER A 152 -6.25 6.32 8.14
N ASN A 153 -5.43 6.45 9.17
CA ASN A 153 -5.35 5.46 10.26
C ASN A 153 -5.15 4.01 9.76
N CYS A 154 -4.28 3.81 8.76
CA CYS A 154 -3.97 2.52 8.17
C CYS A 154 -2.59 2.01 8.60
N ILE A 155 -2.38 0.70 8.45
CA ILE A 155 -1.10 0.03 8.66
C ILE A 155 -0.65 -0.59 7.33
N PHE A 156 0.60 -0.32 6.93
CA PHE A 156 1.24 -0.92 5.75
C PHE A 156 2.49 -1.66 6.20
N ARG A 157 2.54 -2.98 5.99
CA ARG A 157 3.65 -3.81 6.45
C ARG A 157 4.18 -4.71 5.36
N SER A 158 5.49 -4.66 5.20
CA SER A 158 6.28 -5.57 4.38
C SER A 158 7.76 -5.40 4.77
N PHE A 159 8.68 -5.61 3.83
CA PHE A 159 10.11 -5.45 4.06
C PHE A 159 10.78 -4.56 3.01
N GLN A 160 10.83 -4.99 1.74
CA GLN A 160 11.36 -4.19 0.63
C GLN A 160 10.22 -3.69 -0.24
N ASP A 161 10.22 -2.38 -0.58
CA ASP A 161 9.23 -1.76 -1.45
C ASP A 161 7.78 -1.81 -0.89
N THR A 162 7.58 -1.59 0.40
CA THR A 162 6.27 -1.77 1.06
C THR A 162 5.15 -0.97 0.39
N TRP A 163 5.40 0.31 0.03
CA TRP A 163 4.40 1.18 -0.56
C TRP A 163 4.97 1.97 -1.75
N MET A 164 4.47 1.67 -2.95
CA MET A 164 4.72 2.46 -4.14
C MET A 164 3.68 3.57 -4.28
N THR A 165 4.11 4.84 -4.32
CA THR A 165 3.19 5.99 -4.42
C THR A 165 2.62 6.18 -5.83
N SER A 166 3.46 6.28 -6.84
CA SER A 166 3.06 6.40 -8.24
C SER A 166 4.27 6.25 -9.17
N ARG A 167 4.01 6.21 -10.47
CA ARG A 167 4.99 6.41 -11.54
C ARG A 167 4.81 7.74 -12.26
N THR A 168 3.75 8.47 -11.92
CA THR A 168 3.34 9.72 -12.57
C THR A 168 3.60 10.89 -11.64
N ASP A 169 4.39 11.85 -12.09
CA ASP A 169 4.79 13.02 -11.31
C ASP A 169 3.62 13.93 -10.90
N SER A 170 2.52 13.93 -11.66
CA SER A 170 1.33 14.75 -11.38
C SER A 170 0.37 14.13 -10.37
N HIS A 171 0.54 12.87 -9.98
CA HIS A 171 -0.33 12.22 -9.02
C HIS A 171 -0.09 12.76 -7.61
N ARG A 172 -1.16 12.81 -6.82
CA ARG A 172 -1.21 13.35 -5.47
C ARG A 172 -1.67 12.27 -4.49
N LEU A 173 -0.96 12.17 -3.38
CA LEU A 173 -1.25 11.24 -2.31
C LEU A 173 -1.27 11.97 -0.97
N TYR A 174 -2.25 11.65 -0.14
CA TYR A 174 -2.32 12.10 1.25
C TYR A 174 -2.42 10.92 2.20
N ALA A 175 -1.61 10.91 3.26
CA ALA A 175 -1.70 9.91 4.32
C ALA A 175 -1.67 10.59 5.69
N LYS A 176 -2.55 10.12 6.60
CA LYS A 176 -2.63 10.65 7.96
C LYS A 176 -2.77 9.52 8.98
N ASP A 177 -2.07 9.66 10.11
CA ASP A 177 -2.12 8.74 11.25
C ASP A 177 -1.81 7.27 10.85
N CYS A 178 -0.98 7.07 9.82
CA CYS A 178 -0.63 5.76 9.29
C CYS A 178 0.67 5.22 9.88
N TRP A 179 0.78 3.89 9.93
CA TRP A 179 2.00 3.15 10.21
C TRP A 179 2.53 2.53 8.93
N ILE A 180 3.80 2.81 8.61
CA ILE A 180 4.46 2.30 7.40
C ILE A 180 5.73 1.59 7.84
N GLU A 181 5.79 0.27 7.64
CA GLU A 181 6.87 -0.60 8.11
C GLU A 181 7.64 -1.21 6.96
N GLY A 182 8.97 -1.23 7.08
CA GLY A 182 9.85 -1.88 6.12
C GLY A 182 11.33 -1.66 6.41
N ALA A 183 12.18 -2.03 5.45
CA ALA A 183 13.63 -1.94 5.56
C ALA A 183 14.31 -1.30 4.33
N VAL A 184 13.82 -1.55 3.12
CA VAL A 184 14.47 -1.10 1.90
C VAL A 184 13.46 -0.39 1.01
N ASP A 185 13.68 0.91 0.77
CA ASP A 185 12.86 1.72 -0.13
C ASP A 185 11.36 1.57 0.15
N TYR A 186 11.00 1.48 1.43
CA TYR A 186 9.66 1.03 1.80
C TYR A 186 8.57 2.08 1.59
N PHE A 187 8.93 3.31 1.21
CA PHE A 187 8.05 4.32 0.65
C PHE A 187 8.73 4.94 -0.58
N TYR A 188 8.25 4.63 -1.79
CA TYR A 188 8.97 4.95 -3.00
C TYR A 188 8.05 5.26 -4.19
N GLY A 189 8.64 5.76 -5.29
CA GLY A 189 7.92 6.10 -6.51
C GLY A 189 7.94 7.59 -6.81
N SER A 190 6.93 8.09 -7.53
CA SER A 190 6.81 9.48 -7.95
C SER A 190 5.53 10.15 -7.44
N GLY A 191 5.26 11.35 -7.91
CA GLY A 191 4.12 12.17 -7.48
C GLY A 191 4.39 13.00 -6.23
N ASP A 192 3.44 13.85 -5.89
CA ASP A 192 3.44 14.62 -4.66
C ASP A 192 2.75 13.84 -3.54
N ALA A 193 3.42 13.61 -2.42
CA ALA A 193 2.86 12.92 -1.27
C ALA A 193 3.02 13.75 0.01
N LEU A 194 1.92 13.98 0.72
CA LEU A 194 1.91 14.57 2.06
C LEU A 194 1.54 13.50 3.08
N LEU A 195 2.45 13.25 4.03
CA LEU A 195 2.21 12.37 5.16
C LEU A 195 2.19 13.19 6.44
N GLU A 196 1.12 13.04 7.23
CA GLU A 196 0.94 13.74 8.50
C GLU A 196 0.74 12.77 9.66
N ASN A 197 1.43 13.01 10.76
CA ASN A 197 1.36 12.21 11.99
C ASN A 197 1.59 10.71 11.74
N CYS A 198 2.34 10.35 10.70
CA CYS A 198 2.63 8.96 10.35
C CYS A 198 3.87 8.45 11.08
N THR A 199 3.92 7.15 11.33
CA THR A 199 5.12 6.46 11.82
C THR A 199 5.79 5.72 10.68
N LEU A 200 7.08 5.98 10.48
CA LEU A 200 7.97 5.30 9.54
C LEU A 200 8.81 4.32 10.36
N TYR A 201 8.45 3.04 10.32
CA TYR A 201 9.01 2.03 11.23
C TYR A 201 10.03 1.12 10.52
N ASN A 202 11.25 1.15 10.99
CA ASN A 202 12.39 0.44 10.42
C ASN A 202 12.61 -0.90 11.11
N VAL A 203 12.78 -1.97 10.34
CA VAL A 203 12.91 -3.34 10.89
C VAL A 203 14.30 -3.95 10.73
N ARG A 204 15.28 -3.18 10.19
CA ARG A 204 16.64 -3.66 9.94
C ARG A 204 17.68 -2.56 10.12
N SER A 205 18.92 -2.94 10.50
CA SER A 205 20.09 -2.07 10.41
C SER A 205 20.29 -1.52 8.99
N GLY A 206 20.59 -0.23 8.87
CA GLY A 206 20.82 0.44 7.60
C GLY A 206 19.60 0.51 6.69
N SER A 207 18.38 0.49 7.25
CA SER A 207 17.14 0.69 6.50
C SER A 207 17.18 1.96 5.67
N VAL A 208 16.52 1.94 4.51
CA VAL A 208 16.31 3.08 3.64
C VAL A 208 14.81 3.39 3.59
N ILE A 209 14.42 4.57 4.08
CA ILE A 209 13.02 4.95 4.22
C ILE A 209 12.41 5.22 2.84
N VAL A 210 12.93 6.23 2.12
CA VAL A 210 12.33 6.61 0.85
C VAL A 210 13.28 6.43 -0.34
N ALA A 211 12.70 6.07 -1.49
CA ALA A 211 13.39 6.06 -2.77
C ALA A 211 12.58 6.84 -3.83
N PRO A 212 12.64 8.19 -3.83
CA PRO A 212 11.90 9.00 -4.77
C PRO A 212 12.40 8.83 -6.20
N SER A 213 11.46 8.65 -7.14
CA SER A 213 11.73 8.59 -8.58
C SER A 213 11.26 9.83 -9.33
N HIS A 214 11.27 10.97 -8.68
CA HIS A 214 10.76 12.24 -9.19
C HIS A 214 11.58 12.73 -10.38
N LYS A 215 10.90 13.32 -11.35
CA LYS A 215 11.49 14.03 -12.49
C LYS A 215 11.09 15.51 -12.47
N ASN A 216 9.79 15.78 -12.36
CA ASN A 216 9.23 17.14 -12.40
C ASN A 216 8.03 17.29 -11.46
N VAL A 217 8.14 16.86 -10.22
CA VAL A 217 7.11 17.05 -9.18
C VAL A 217 7.14 18.50 -8.66
N ARG A 218 6.00 18.96 -8.15
CA ARG A 218 5.89 20.29 -7.54
C ARG A 218 6.53 20.32 -6.14
N PHE A 219 6.19 19.37 -5.30
CA PHE A 219 6.64 19.30 -3.90
C PHE A 219 7.50 18.06 -3.60
N GLY A 220 7.18 16.92 -4.18
CA GLY A 220 7.74 15.61 -3.83
C GLY A 220 7.13 15.05 -2.55
N TYR A 221 7.94 14.36 -1.75
CA TYR A 221 7.48 13.77 -0.50
C TYR A 221 7.66 14.75 0.66
N VAL A 222 6.59 14.98 1.41
CA VAL A 222 6.59 15.84 2.60
C VAL A 222 6.07 15.01 3.80
N PHE A 223 6.93 14.84 4.80
CA PHE A 223 6.62 14.19 6.07
C PHE A 223 6.49 15.25 7.15
N ARG A 224 5.26 15.49 7.63
CA ARG A 224 4.95 16.52 8.63
C ARG A 224 4.50 15.90 9.94
N ASN A 225 5.09 16.30 11.05
CA ASN A 225 4.81 15.78 12.39
C ASN A 225 4.90 14.24 12.47
N CYS A 226 5.76 13.63 11.67
CA CYS A 226 5.95 12.19 11.62
C CYS A 226 6.93 11.70 12.68
N ILE A 227 6.99 10.38 12.84
CA ILE A 227 7.95 9.71 13.72
C ILE A 227 8.75 8.72 12.86
N VAL A 228 10.07 8.78 12.93
CA VAL A 228 10.98 7.74 12.43
C VAL A 228 11.37 6.89 13.63
N ASP A 229 10.98 5.61 13.62
CA ASP A 229 11.19 4.67 14.71
C ASP A 229 11.63 3.32 14.17
N GLY A 230 11.91 2.34 15.00
CA GLY A 230 12.30 1.01 14.57
C GLY A 230 12.43 0.00 15.70
N ASN A 231 12.64 -1.26 15.32
CA ASN A 231 12.95 -2.33 16.27
C ASN A 231 14.41 -2.27 16.75
N ALA A 232 14.80 -3.17 17.65
CA ALA A 232 16.15 -3.23 18.19
C ALA A 232 17.25 -3.43 17.12
N ALA A 233 16.95 -4.11 16.00
CA ALA A 233 17.88 -4.30 14.91
C ALA A 233 18.11 -3.01 14.10
N ALA A 234 17.19 -2.06 14.14
CA ALA A 234 17.28 -0.77 13.48
C ALA A 234 17.88 0.33 14.40
N ALA A 235 18.03 0.10 15.70
CA ALA A 235 18.45 1.10 16.68
C ALA A 235 19.97 1.34 16.71
N ASP A 236 20.63 1.35 15.55
CA ASP A 236 22.10 1.49 15.44
C ASP A 236 22.54 2.80 14.77
N GLY A 237 21.60 3.70 14.47
CA GLY A 237 21.86 4.99 13.86
C GLY A 237 22.33 4.94 12.41
N LYS A 238 22.15 3.83 11.70
CA LYS A 238 22.58 3.66 10.29
C LYS A 238 21.46 3.84 9.28
N GLN A 239 20.28 4.20 9.72
CA GLN A 239 19.13 4.41 8.87
C GLN A 239 19.36 5.58 7.93
N LYS A 240 18.86 5.44 6.72
CA LYS A 240 18.92 6.50 5.69
C LYS A 240 17.51 7.05 5.51
N LEU A 241 17.37 8.37 5.64
CA LEU A 241 16.10 9.05 5.39
C LEU A 241 15.63 8.86 3.94
N GLY A 242 16.57 8.68 3.01
CA GLY A 242 16.25 8.32 1.64
C GLY A 242 17.48 8.10 0.77
N ARG A 243 17.23 7.57 -0.42
CA ARG A 243 18.21 7.49 -1.51
C ARG A 243 17.55 7.85 -2.84
N PRO A 244 18.25 8.52 -3.78
CA PRO A 244 17.68 8.84 -5.08
C PRO A 244 17.46 7.55 -5.90
N TRP A 245 16.29 7.44 -6.53
CA TRP A 245 16.04 6.43 -7.56
C TRP A 245 16.17 7.05 -8.96
N HIS A 246 15.77 8.34 -9.12
CA HIS A 246 15.92 9.13 -10.34
C HIS A 246 16.48 10.53 -10.05
N ASN A 247 16.66 11.35 -11.11
CA ASN A 247 17.53 12.52 -11.14
C ASN A 247 17.08 13.71 -10.29
N SER A 248 15.82 13.82 -9.88
CA SER A 248 15.32 14.99 -9.13
C SER A 248 14.55 14.59 -7.88
N PRO A 249 15.12 13.74 -7.01
CA PRO A 249 14.43 13.26 -5.83
C PRO A 249 14.18 14.40 -4.85
N ARG A 250 12.98 14.46 -4.27
CA ARG A 250 12.59 15.44 -3.26
C ARG A 250 11.93 14.73 -2.09
N ALA A 251 12.49 14.88 -0.91
CA ALA A 251 11.91 14.44 0.35
C ALA A 251 12.22 15.45 1.44
N VAL A 252 11.19 15.90 2.15
CA VAL A 252 11.29 16.92 3.20
C VAL A 252 10.64 16.38 4.47
N TYR A 253 11.34 16.51 5.58
CA TYR A 253 10.87 16.11 6.91
C TYR A 253 10.69 17.37 7.75
N ILE A 254 9.45 17.66 8.16
CA ILE A 254 9.06 18.88 8.91
C ILE A 254 8.53 18.44 10.27
N HIS A 255 9.10 18.95 11.34
CA HIS A 255 8.72 18.61 12.72
C HIS A 255 8.65 17.08 12.95
N THR A 256 9.52 16.32 12.28
CA THR A 256 9.57 14.87 12.39
C THR A 256 10.53 14.45 13.49
N THR A 257 10.08 13.59 14.38
CA THR A 257 10.88 13.06 15.49
C THR A 257 11.67 11.83 15.03
N MET A 258 13.00 11.87 15.22
CA MET A 258 13.88 10.73 14.96
C MET A 258 14.13 10.01 16.29
N ARG A 259 13.70 8.74 16.42
CA ARG A 259 13.88 7.93 17.65
C ARG A 259 15.02 6.92 17.56
N ILE A 260 15.48 6.65 16.35
CA ILE A 260 16.57 5.73 16.04
C ILE A 260 17.61 6.38 15.13
#